data_9c01539fcd4968264922d279fb6ddac7
#
_entry.id   9c01539fcd4968264922d279fb6ddac7
#
_cell.length_a   1.000
_cell.length_b   1.000
_cell.length_c   1.000
_cell.angle_alpha   90.00
_cell.angle_beta   90.00
_cell.angle_gamma   90.00
#
_symmetry.space_group_name_H-M   'P 1'
#
loop_
_entity.id
_entity.type
_entity.pdbx_description
1 polymer ?
#
loop_
_entity_poly.entity_id
_entity_poly.type
_entity_poly.pdbx_seq_one_letter_code
_entity_poly.pdbx_strand_id
1 'polypeptide(L)'
;MAIRKSQVIYSWAMRISWICTLLAGVLGLAAPPAAGADEILSVATRSGVTVRVLLVAPPGEPSATLLMFPGGLGQNHFSERDGRIVLSQNFLVRTARLFAARGFLVAVIDTPSDLAQGMDDAFRMGKSHAEDVAKVLQALEARAPAPIYLAGTSRGTLSAASVAASIKDPRVKGLVLTSSMGDSGRGRNRSATVFDIDLKRIRIPVLVVHHEEDRCIATPFGAATALPAALSGSAKVDFVEVKGGDPPRSEPCEAMAAHGYLGRERDVVAVIADWIDGKPVPKQVP
;
A
#
# COMPACT_ATOMS: atom_id res chain seq x y z
N MET A 1 -111.93 11.80 10.51
CA MET A 1 -111.13 12.02 9.31
C MET A 1 -109.67 12.29 9.74
N ALA A 2 -108.85 11.26 9.77
CA ALA A 2 -107.52 11.30 10.34
C ALA A 2 -106.58 10.58 9.42
N ILE A 3 -105.65 11.30 8.86
CA ILE A 3 -104.65 10.80 7.92
C ILE A 3 -103.42 10.38 8.76
N ARG A 4 -103.08 9.08 8.69
CA ARG A 4 -101.84 8.51 9.25
C ARG A 4 -100.67 8.76 8.32
N LYS A 5 -99.62 9.38 8.83
CA LYS A 5 -98.30 9.49 8.17
C LYS A 5 -97.45 8.26 8.55
N SER A 6 -97.09 7.50 7.58
CA SER A 6 -96.11 6.41 7.72
C SER A 6 -94.71 6.95 7.77
N GLN A 7 -93.94 6.60 8.74
CA GLN A 7 -92.46 6.88 8.79
C GLN A 7 -91.74 5.69 8.19
N VAL A 8 -90.91 5.99 7.22
CA VAL A 8 -89.96 5.03 6.62
C VAL A 8 -88.63 5.17 7.38
N ILE A 9 -88.26 4.09 8.04
CA ILE A 9 -86.94 3.99 8.71
C ILE A 9 -85.91 3.44 7.69
N TYR A 10 -84.94 4.24 7.31
CA TYR A 10 -83.79 3.78 6.54
C TYR A 10 -82.71 3.25 7.49
N SER A 11 -82.46 1.94 7.40
CA SER A 11 -81.38 1.24 8.05
C SER A 11 -80.12 1.43 7.24
N TRP A 12 -79.13 2.11 7.79
CA TRP A 12 -77.79 2.21 7.25
C TRP A 12 -77.00 1.03 7.70
N ALA A 13 -76.78 0.05 6.81
CA ALA A 13 -75.79 -1.01 7.01
C ALA A 13 -74.40 -0.50 6.69
N MET A 14 -73.58 -0.25 7.73
CA MET A 14 -72.20 0.10 7.62
C MET A 14 -71.40 -1.12 7.21
N ARG A 15 -70.93 -1.18 5.93
CA ARG A 15 -69.97 -2.19 5.48
C ARG A 15 -68.58 -1.74 5.88
N ILE A 16 -67.99 -2.39 6.88
CA ILE A 16 -66.58 -2.22 7.25
C ILE A 16 -65.77 -3.03 6.21
N SER A 17 -65.09 -2.31 5.31
CA SER A 17 -64.17 -2.88 4.34
C SER A 17 -62.78 -2.97 5.00
N TRP A 18 -62.35 -4.19 5.29
CA TRP A 18 -60.98 -4.46 5.75
C TRP A 18 -60.02 -4.34 4.61
N ILE A 19 -59.30 -3.21 4.50
CA ILE A 19 -58.18 -3.03 3.61
C ILE A 19 -56.96 -3.64 4.29
N CYS A 20 -56.60 -4.87 3.94
CA CYS A 20 -55.29 -5.46 4.27
C CYS A 20 -54.20 -4.77 3.44
N THR A 21 -53.53 -3.79 4.03
CA THR A 21 -52.32 -3.18 3.44
C THR A 21 -51.17 -4.15 3.64
N LEU A 22 -50.81 -4.89 2.58
CA LEU A 22 -49.56 -5.65 2.50
C LEU A 22 -48.38 -4.67 2.42
N LEU A 23 -47.71 -4.43 3.57
CA LEU A 23 -46.39 -3.81 3.57
C LEU A 23 -45.40 -4.84 3.01
N ALA A 24 -45.12 -4.76 1.71
CA ALA A 24 -43.96 -5.41 1.11
C ALA A 24 -42.72 -4.71 1.61
N GLY A 25 -42.07 -5.28 2.63
CA GLY A 25 -40.75 -4.86 3.08
C GLY A 25 -39.74 -5.10 1.96
N VAL A 26 -39.35 -4.05 1.25
CA VAL A 26 -38.20 -4.07 0.36
C VAL A 26 -36.97 -4.18 1.26
N LEU A 27 -36.49 -5.42 1.48
CA LEU A 27 -35.11 -5.63 1.92
C LEU A 27 -34.19 -5.07 0.85
N GLY A 28 -33.77 -3.84 0.99
CA GLY A 28 -32.70 -3.27 0.20
C GLY A 28 -31.43 -4.10 0.45
N LEU A 29 -31.10 -4.99 -0.48
CA LEU A 29 -29.76 -5.54 -0.57
C LEU A 29 -28.84 -4.34 -0.79
N ALA A 30 -28.15 -3.91 0.28
CA ALA A 30 -27.08 -2.93 0.16
C ALA A 30 -26.07 -3.55 -0.82
N ALA A 31 -25.92 -2.93 -1.99
CA ALA A 31 -24.86 -3.31 -2.90
C ALA A 31 -23.54 -3.19 -2.15
N PRO A 32 -22.63 -4.18 -2.28
CA PRO A 32 -21.30 -4.04 -1.68
C PRO A 32 -20.70 -2.71 -2.17
N PRO A 33 -20.01 -1.96 -1.30
CA PRO A 33 -19.38 -0.72 -1.71
C PRO A 33 -18.51 -1.01 -2.93
N ALA A 34 -18.71 -0.25 -4.00
CA ALA A 34 -17.89 -0.35 -5.20
C ALA A 34 -16.43 -0.18 -4.75
N ALA A 35 -15.54 -1.08 -5.22
CA ALA A 35 -14.11 -0.88 -5.03
C ALA A 35 -13.79 0.56 -5.42
N GLY A 36 -13.22 1.34 -4.49
CA GLY A 36 -12.94 2.73 -4.72
C GLY A 36 -12.07 2.87 -5.98
N ALA A 37 -12.38 3.85 -6.83
CA ALA A 37 -11.53 4.14 -7.97
C ALA A 37 -10.14 4.54 -7.46
N ASP A 38 -9.09 4.14 -8.20
CA ASP A 38 -7.73 4.63 -7.93
C ASP A 38 -7.74 6.17 -7.96
N GLU A 39 -7.10 6.81 -6.99
CA GLU A 39 -7.07 8.26 -6.83
C GLU A 39 -5.62 8.76 -6.77
N ILE A 40 -5.36 9.94 -7.31
CA ILE A 40 -4.07 10.62 -7.12
C ILE A 40 -4.27 11.77 -6.14
N LEU A 41 -3.78 11.58 -4.92
CA LEU A 41 -3.73 12.61 -3.90
C LEU A 41 -2.50 13.50 -4.10
N SER A 42 -2.68 14.83 -4.14
CA SER A 42 -1.58 15.79 -4.15
C SER A 42 -1.42 16.40 -2.75
N VAL A 43 -0.27 16.19 -2.16
CA VAL A 43 0.05 16.64 -0.80
C VAL A 43 1.06 17.80 -0.86
N ALA A 44 0.70 18.96 -0.35
CA ALA A 44 1.66 20.05 -0.12
C ALA A 44 2.59 19.66 1.04
N THR A 45 3.89 19.64 0.78
CA THR A 45 4.88 19.15 1.74
C THR A 45 5.82 20.27 2.23
N ARG A 46 6.90 20.54 1.53
CA ARG A 46 7.80 21.67 1.77
C ARG A 46 7.29 22.93 1.07
N SER A 47 7.87 24.09 1.36
CA SER A 47 7.46 25.36 0.73
C SER A 47 7.53 25.26 -0.80
N GLY A 48 6.40 25.45 -1.48
CA GLY A 48 6.28 25.35 -2.93
C GLY A 48 6.42 23.94 -3.53
N VAL A 49 6.49 22.90 -2.70
CA VAL A 49 6.69 21.51 -3.13
C VAL A 49 5.42 20.70 -2.87
N THR A 50 5.05 19.87 -3.83
CA THR A 50 3.98 18.88 -3.72
C THR A 50 4.52 17.48 -3.98
N VAL A 51 3.94 16.51 -3.29
CA VAL A 51 4.16 15.08 -3.54
C VAL A 51 2.85 14.45 -3.98
N ARG A 52 2.88 13.74 -5.10
CA ARG A 52 1.73 12.97 -5.58
C ARG A 52 1.77 11.58 -4.96
N VAL A 53 0.63 11.07 -4.57
CA VAL A 53 0.47 9.75 -3.99
C VAL A 53 -0.68 9.04 -4.70
N LEU A 54 -0.41 7.92 -5.32
CA LEU A 54 -1.47 7.05 -5.84
C LEU A 54 -2.10 6.31 -4.67
N LEU A 55 -3.40 6.47 -4.50
CA LEU A 55 -4.21 5.70 -3.56
C LEU A 55 -4.98 4.61 -4.30
N VAL A 56 -4.86 3.38 -3.84
CA VAL A 56 -5.67 2.24 -4.27
C VAL A 56 -6.42 1.72 -3.06
N ALA A 57 -7.73 1.95 -3.04
CA ALA A 57 -8.56 1.60 -1.90
C ALA A 57 -8.98 0.13 -1.93
N PRO A 58 -9.10 -0.54 -0.77
CA PRO A 58 -9.69 -1.86 -0.67
C PRO A 58 -11.22 -1.80 -0.88
N PRO A 59 -11.89 -2.94 -1.11
CA PRO A 59 -13.35 -3.00 -1.22
C PRO A 59 -14.10 -2.83 0.13
N GLY A 60 -13.51 -2.20 1.10
CA GLY A 60 -14.11 -1.95 2.43
C GLY A 60 -13.21 -1.07 3.27
N GLU A 61 -13.47 -0.98 4.58
CA GLU A 61 -12.61 -0.25 5.51
C GLU A 61 -11.21 -0.88 5.53
N PRO A 62 -10.15 -0.09 5.35
CA PRO A 62 -8.79 -0.62 5.34
C PRO A 62 -8.36 -1.12 6.73
N SER A 63 -7.80 -2.33 6.78
CA SER A 63 -7.21 -2.89 8.00
C SER A 63 -5.86 -2.23 8.34
N ALA A 64 -5.14 -1.76 7.33
CA ALA A 64 -3.90 -1.00 7.45
C ALA A 64 -3.68 -0.15 6.19
N THR A 65 -2.81 0.85 6.30
CA THR A 65 -2.28 1.61 5.16
C THR A 65 -0.87 1.13 4.85
N LEU A 66 -0.61 0.83 3.58
CA LEU A 66 0.70 0.42 3.10
C LEU A 66 1.31 1.55 2.25
N LEU A 67 2.23 2.33 2.85
CA LEU A 67 2.96 3.39 2.16
C LEU A 67 4.15 2.79 1.43
N MET A 68 4.13 2.85 0.12
CA MET A 68 5.08 2.21 -0.78
C MET A 68 6.08 3.19 -1.38
N PHE A 69 7.37 2.83 -1.32
CA PHE A 69 8.50 3.56 -1.88
C PHE A 69 9.07 2.78 -3.07
N PRO A 70 8.75 3.17 -4.30
CA PRO A 70 9.25 2.50 -5.49
C PRO A 70 10.76 2.65 -5.68
N GLY A 71 11.35 1.66 -6.36
CA GLY A 71 12.77 1.65 -6.74
C GLY A 71 13.11 2.61 -7.89
N GLY A 72 14.26 2.41 -8.49
CA GLY A 72 14.76 3.25 -9.57
C GLY A 72 14.93 4.71 -9.13
N LEU A 73 14.56 5.65 -9.98
CA LEU A 73 14.55 7.08 -9.64
C LEU A 73 13.33 7.51 -8.81
N GLY A 74 12.38 6.61 -8.55
CA GLY A 74 11.17 6.89 -7.78
C GLY A 74 10.04 7.53 -8.58
N GLN A 75 10.28 7.83 -9.85
CA GLN A 75 9.29 8.40 -10.76
C GLN A 75 8.24 7.34 -11.12
N ASN A 76 6.99 7.64 -10.90
CA ASN A 76 5.90 6.76 -11.32
C ASN A 76 5.11 7.35 -12.48
N HIS A 77 5.22 8.68 -12.71
CA HIS A 77 4.55 9.38 -13.81
C HIS A 77 3.09 8.91 -13.97
N PHE A 78 2.36 8.87 -12.85
CA PHE A 78 0.98 8.42 -12.86
C PHE A 78 0.21 9.11 -13.99
N SER A 79 -0.16 8.34 -15.00
CA SER A 79 -0.93 8.77 -16.14
C SER A 79 -2.25 8.04 -16.15
N GLU A 80 -3.25 8.68 -16.73
CA GLU A 80 -4.57 8.08 -16.91
C GLU A 80 -4.76 7.67 -18.37
N ARG A 81 -5.30 6.47 -18.58
CA ARG A 81 -5.74 5.98 -19.88
C ARG A 81 -7.11 5.32 -19.71
N ASP A 82 -8.08 5.75 -20.51
CA ASP A 82 -9.44 5.23 -20.52
C ASP A 82 -10.10 5.22 -19.13
N GLY A 83 -9.92 6.30 -18.35
CA GLY A 83 -10.44 6.45 -17.00
C GLY A 83 -9.75 5.58 -15.94
N ARG A 84 -8.56 5.02 -16.25
CA ARG A 84 -7.78 4.20 -15.33
C ARG A 84 -6.36 4.69 -15.20
N ILE A 85 -5.84 4.67 -13.97
CA ILE A 85 -4.43 4.99 -13.74
C ILE A 85 -3.57 3.84 -14.23
N VAL A 86 -2.59 4.17 -15.08
CA VAL A 86 -1.61 3.23 -15.60
C VAL A 86 -0.53 3.03 -14.54
N LEU A 87 -0.32 1.79 -14.14
CA LEU A 87 0.69 1.42 -13.16
C LEU A 87 2.00 1.10 -13.88
N SER A 88 3.13 1.57 -13.31
CA SER A 88 4.47 1.21 -13.80
C SER A 88 4.76 -0.27 -13.51
N GLN A 89 5.81 -0.81 -14.14
CA GLN A 89 6.20 -2.20 -13.93
C GLN A 89 6.95 -2.44 -12.61
N ASN A 90 7.31 -1.40 -11.84
CA ASN A 90 7.92 -1.57 -10.53
C ASN A 90 7.09 -2.54 -9.67
N PHE A 91 7.75 -3.46 -8.93
CA PHE A 91 7.07 -4.51 -8.18
C PHE A 91 5.95 -3.97 -7.29
N LEU A 92 6.25 -3.00 -6.40
CA LEU A 92 5.26 -2.44 -5.49
C LEU A 92 4.10 -1.76 -6.24
N VAL A 93 4.41 -1.06 -7.35
CA VAL A 93 3.41 -0.31 -8.11
C VAL A 93 2.48 -1.27 -8.85
N ARG A 94 3.02 -2.24 -9.61
CA ARG A 94 2.17 -3.17 -10.38
C ARG A 94 1.34 -4.11 -9.49
N THR A 95 1.78 -4.34 -8.25
CA THR A 95 1.06 -5.18 -7.28
C THR A 95 0.14 -4.41 -6.34
N ALA A 96 0.05 -3.08 -6.47
CA ALA A 96 -0.77 -2.24 -5.60
C ALA A 96 -2.22 -2.74 -5.46
N ARG A 97 -2.85 -3.11 -6.58
CA ARG A 97 -4.23 -3.65 -6.56
C ARG A 97 -4.34 -5.03 -5.91
N LEU A 98 -3.25 -5.83 -5.90
CA LEU A 98 -3.23 -7.11 -5.18
C LEU A 98 -3.20 -6.89 -3.67
N PHE A 99 -2.46 -5.89 -3.19
CA PHE A 99 -2.48 -5.49 -1.77
C PHE A 99 -3.83 -4.88 -1.37
N ALA A 100 -4.42 -4.05 -2.21
CA ALA A 100 -5.75 -3.51 -1.96
C ALA A 100 -6.81 -4.61 -1.85
N ALA A 101 -6.74 -5.64 -2.71
CA ALA A 101 -7.61 -6.81 -2.62
C ALA A 101 -7.42 -7.63 -1.33
N ARG A 102 -6.31 -7.42 -0.59
CA ARG A 102 -6.05 -8.01 0.74
C ARG A 102 -6.55 -7.14 1.89
N GLY A 103 -7.21 -6.03 1.61
CA GLY A 103 -7.81 -5.16 2.62
C GLY A 103 -6.97 -3.95 3.04
N PHE A 104 -5.90 -3.62 2.31
CA PHE A 104 -5.04 -2.49 2.64
C PHE A 104 -5.37 -1.26 1.79
N LEU A 105 -5.36 -0.07 2.41
CA LEU A 105 -5.22 1.17 1.65
C LEU A 105 -3.76 1.24 1.16
N VAL A 106 -3.57 1.13 -0.14
CA VAL A 106 -2.23 1.25 -0.74
C VAL A 106 -1.98 2.70 -1.13
N ALA A 107 -0.84 3.23 -0.70
CA ALA A 107 -0.38 4.57 -1.00
C ALA A 107 1.01 4.49 -1.65
N VAL A 108 1.08 4.70 -2.97
CA VAL A 108 2.36 4.71 -3.69
C VAL A 108 2.84 6.14 -3.83
N ILE A 109 3.97 6.46 -3.20
CA ILE A 109 4.55 7.81 -3.26
C ILE A 109 5.28 8.04 -4.59
N ASP A 110 5.11 9.22 -5.18
CA ASP A 110 5.88 9.69 -6.34
C ASP A 110 7.04 10.59 -5.89
N THR A 111 7.86 11.01 -6.83
CA THR A 111 8.89 12.03 -6.61
C THR A 111 8.25 13.37 -6.25
N PRO A 112 8.88 14.18 -5.37
CA PRO A 112 8.40 15.53 -5.12
C PRO A 112 8.55 16.42 -6.36
N SER A 113 7.73 17.45 -6.48
CA SER A 113 7.62 18.29 -7.68
C SER A 113 8.92 19.03 -8.04
N ASP A 114 9.77 19.32 -7.07
CA ASP A 114 11.10 19.92 -7.26
C ASP A 114 12.17 18.88 -7.72
N LEU A 115 11.86 17.60 -7.67
CA LEU A 115 12.68 16.49 -8.14
C LEU A 115 11.91 15.60 -9.13
N ALA A 116 11.13 16.20 -10.01
CA ALA A 116 10.30 15.48 -10.99
C ALA A 116 11.11 14.55 -11.92
N GLN A 117 12.42 14.79 -12.09
CA GLN A 117 13.31 13.97 -12.88
C GLN A 117 13.93 12.78 -12.10
N GLY A 118 13.59 12.64 -10.82
CA GLY A 118 14.00 11.54 -9.97
C GLY A 118 14.73 11.97 -8.70
N MET A 119 14.69 11.08 -7.71
CA MET A 119 15.38 11.23 -6.43
C MET A 119 16.70 10.46 -6.45
N ASP A 120 17.78 11.13 -6.07
CA ASP A 120 19.04 10.45 -5.79
C ASP A 120 19.06 9.78 -4.40
N ASP A 121 20.12 9.06 -4.09
CA ASP A 121 20.24 8.33 -2.82
C ASP A 121 20.39 9.28 -1.63
N ALA A 122 21.08 10.42 -1.82
CA ALA A 122 21.25 11.41 -0.77
C ALA A 122 19.93 12.06 -0.35
N PHE A 123 19.09 12.38 -1.34
CA PHE A 123 17.74 12.90 -1.05
C PHE A 123 16.89 11.85 -0.33
N ARG A 124 16.88 10.59 -0.79
CA ARG A 124 16.10 9.50 -0.18
C ARG A 124 16.43 9.29 1.29
N MET A 125 17.68 9.49 1.68
CA MET A 125 18.14 9.38 3.07
C MET A 125 18.14 10.71 3.80
N GLY A 126 17.80 11.81 3.12
CA GLY A 126 17.90 13.16 3.63
C GLY A 126 16.68 13.61 4.44
N LYS A 127 16.89 14.73 5.17
CA LYS A 127 15.86 15.35 6.00
C LYS A 127 14.65 15.82 5.19
N SER A 128 14.87 16.39 4.00
CA SER A 128 13.80 16.89 3.14
C SER A 128 12.83 15.80 2.74
N HIS A 129 13.35 14.58 2.41
CA HIS A 129 12.49 13.44 2.11
C HIS A 129 11.69 12.99 3.35
N ALA A 130 12.32 12.98 4.52
CA ALA A 130 11.61 12.65 5.77
C ALA A 130 10.51 13.68 6.10
N GLU A 131 10.73 14.97 5.82
CA GLU A 131 9.72 16.03 5.95
C GLU A 131 8.56 15.83 4.96
N ASP A 132 8.85 15.52 3.69
CA ASP A 132 7.83 15.22 2.70
C ASP A 132 6.97 14.03 3.14
N VAL A 133 7.62 12.94 3.55
CA VAL A 133 6.91 11.73 3.99
C VAL A 133 6.08 11.98 5.25
N ALA A 134 6.56 12.79 6.21
CA ALA A 134 5.78 13.14 7.39
C ALA A 134 4.45 13.84 7.03
N LYS A 135 4.45 14.70 6.00
CA LYS A 135 3.24 15.34 5.48
C LYS A 135 2.31 14.35 4.78
N VAL A 136 2.89 13.42 4.01
CA VAL A 136 2.12 12.33 3.39
C VAL A 136 1.45 11.46 4.47
N LEU A 137 2.15 11.08 5.54
CA LEU A 137 1.59 10.32 6.67
C LEU A 137 0.41 11.05 7.33
N GLN A 138 0.50 12.38 7.50
CA GLN A 138 -0.62 13.18 8.01
C GLN A 138 -1.84 13.18 7.07
N ALA A 139 -1.60 13.28 5.76
CA ALA A 139 -2.67 13.25 4.77
C ALA A 139 -3.34 11.86 4.69
N LEU A 140 -2.57 10.79 4.84
CA LEU A 140 -3.09 9.41 4.87
C LEU A 140 -3.93 9.15 6.11
N GLU A 141 -3.57 9.69 7.28
CA GLU A 141 -4.40 9.59 8.49
C GLU A 141 -5.78 10.20 8.30
N ALA A 142 -5.83 11.36 7.65
CA ALA A 142 -7.11 12.02 7.36
C ALA A 142 -8.01 11.20 6.41
N ARG A 143 -7.41 10.31 5.61
CA ARG A 143 -8.14 9.44 4.66
C ARG A 143 -8.57 8.11 5.31
N ALA A 144 -7.71 7.54 6.13
CA ALA A 144 -7.99 6.29 6.84
C ALA A 144 -7.17 6.25 8.14
N PRO A 145 -7.81 6.32 9.31
CA PRO A 145 -7.12 6.25 10.60
C PRO A 145 -6.74 4.80 10.96
N ALA A 146 -5.91 4.19 10.10
CA ALA A 146 -5.46 2.80 10.22
C ALA A 146 -3.96 2.74 10.52
N PRO A 147 -3.44 1.63 11.08
CA PRO A 147 -2.00 1.41 11.24
C PRO A 147 -1.28 1.55 9.90
N ILE A 148 -0.07 2.12 9.91
CA ILE A 148 0.72 2.34 8.70
C ILE A 148 1.92 1.39 8.68
N TYR A 149 2.14 0.77 7.53
CA TYR A 149 3.33 -0.01 7.23
C TYR A 149 4.08 0.65 6.08
N LEU A 150 5.40 0.75 6.21
CA LEU A 150 6.28 1.28 5.18
C LEU A 150 6.79 0.11 4.33
N ALA A 151 6.78 0.23 3.02
CA ALA A 151 7.32 -0.80 2.12
C ALA A 151 8.23 -0.18 1.07
N GLY A 152 9.48 -0.63 1.01
CA GLY A 152 10.44 -0.18 0.01
C GLY A 152 10.92 -1.34 -0.87
N THR A 153 11.17 -1.07 -2.16
CA THR A 153 11.82 -2.02 -3.06
C THR A 153 13.02 -1.39 -3.74
N SER A 154 14.12 -2.16 -3.88
CA SER A 154 15.34 -1.68 -4.54
C SER A 154 15.82 -0.35 -3.93
N ARG A 155 16.09 0.69 -4.71
CA ARG A 155 16.42 2.04 -4.20
C ARG A 155 15.35 2.62 -3.26
N GLY A 156 14.10 2.18 -3.36
CA GLY A 156 13.04 2.56 -2.44
C GLY A 156 13.27 2.08 -1.00
N THR A 157 14.12 1.06 -0.80
CA THR A 157 14.50 0.61 0.55
C THR A 157 15.33 1.65 1.32
N LEU A 158 16.08 2.50 0.61
CA LEU A 158 16.77 3.65 1.22
C LEU A 158 15.76 4.64 1.82
N SER A 159 14.71 4.96 1.06
CA SER A 159 13.60 5.81 1.53
C SER A 159 12.92 5.20 2.74
N ALA A 160 12.44 3.96 2.61
CA ALA A 160 11.65 3.31 3.65
C ALA A 160 12.44 3.11 4.96
N ALA A 161 13.70 2.67 4.87
CA ALA A 161 14.56 2.46 6.03
C ALA A 161 14.98 3.79 6.69
N SER A 162 15.32 4.82 5.90
CA SER A 162 15.67 6.14 6.43
C SER A 162 14.49 6.79 7.15
N VAL A 163 13.30 6.70 6.58
CA VAL A 163 12.06 7.16 7.21
C VAL A 163 11.81 6.41 8.52
N ALA A 164 11.88 5.07 8.51
CA ALA A 164 11.69 4.25 9.72
C ALA A 164 12.71 4.56 10.82
N ALA A 165 13.96 4.91 10.46
CA ALA A 165 15.00 5.27 11.41
C ALA A 165 14.85 6.68 12.00
N SER A 166 14.18 7.61 11.29
CA SER A 166 14.12 9.03 11.63
C SER A 166 12.75 9.48 12.14
N ILE A 167 11.65 8.98 11.58
CA ILE A 167 10.28 9.39 11.93
C ILE A 167 9.82 8.65 13.20
N LYS A 168 9.35 9.43 14.19
CA LYS A 168 8.74 8.91 15.41
C LYS A 168 7.22 9.07 15.35
N ASP A 169 6.60 8.38 14.40
CA ASP A 169 5.16 8.38 14.28
C ASP A 169 4.59 7.06 14.86
N PRO A 170 3.78 7.12 15.93
CA PRO A 170 3.28 5.93 16.60
C PRO A 170 2.34 5.09 15.74
N ARG A 171 1.85 5.64 14.62
CA ARG A 171 1.00 4.92 13.66
C ARG A 171 1.81 3.98 12.76
N VAL A 172 3.12 4.25 12.59
CA VAL A 172 4.01 3.38 11.81
C VAL A 172 4.31 2.14 12.63
N LYS A 173 3.78 1.00 12.20
CA LYS A 173 3.80 -0.27 12.93
C LYS A 173 4.77 -1.29 12.39
N GLY A 174 5.27 -1.12 11.17
CA GLY A 174 6.23 -2.05 10.59
C GLY A 174 6.89 -1.53 9.33
N LEU A 175 7.97 -2.19 8.95
CA LEU A 175 8.79 -1.89 7.78
C LEU A 175 8.95 -3.16 6.94
N VAL A 176 8.72 -3.06 5.65
CA VAL A 176 8.95 -4.13 4.67
C VAL A 176 10.05 -3.68 3.71
N LEU A 177 11.09 -4.47 3.59
CA LEU A 177 12.22 -4.26 2.71
C LEU A 177 12.28 -5.38 1.67
N THR A 178 12.12 -5.05 0.39
CA THR A 178 12.15 -6.01 -0.71
C THR A 178 13.30 -5.67 -1.66
N SER A 179 14.05 -6.67 -2.13
CA SER A 179 15.19 -6.49 -3.04
C SER A 179 16.08 -5.32 -2.60
N SER A 180 16.58 -5.40 -1.36
CA SER A 180 17.22 -4.28 -0.67
C SER A 180 18.56 -3.88 -1.29
N MET A 181 18.80 -2.56 -1.38
CA MET A 181 20.12 -2.01 -1.75
C MET A 181 21.18 -2.47 -0.77
N GLY A 182 22.03 -3.39 -1.17
CA GLY A 182 23.01 -4.04 -0.30
C GLY A 182 24.46 -3.91 -0.76
N ASP A 183 24.70 -3.52 -2.01
CA ASP A 183 26.05 -3.30 -2.55
C ASP A 183 26.14 -1.89 -3.17
N SER A 184 27.16 -1.18 -2.76
CA SER A 184 27.44 0.18 -3.24
C SER A 184 28.12 0.21 -4.62
N GLY A 185 28.47 -0.94 -5.17
CA GLY A 185 29.33 -1.01 -6.37
C GLY A 185 30.77 -0.58 -6.10
N ARG A 186 31.56 -0.44 -7.17
CA ARG A 186 32.98 -0.05 -7.09
C ARG A 186 33.23 1.25 -7.84
N GLY A 187 34.21 2.02 -7.36
CA GLY A 187 34.65 3.24 -8.01
C GLY A 187 33.96 4.53 -7.52
N ARG A 188 34.02 5.59 -8.35
CA ARG A 188 33.56 6.94 -7.96
C ARG A 188 32.03 7.09 -7.91
N ASN A 189 31.31 6.24 -8.61
CA ASN A 189 29.84 6.28 -8.68
C ASN A 189 29.20 5.25 -7.73
N ARG A 190 29.61 5.29 -6.45
CA ARG A 190 29.02 4.42 -5.44
C ARG A 190 27.56 4.81 -5.19
N SER A 191 26.67 3.83 -5.27
CA SER A 191 25.31 3.97 -4.76
C SER A 191 25.31 3.83 -3.24
N ALA A 192 24.39 4.48 -2.56
CA ALA A 192 24.14 4.21 -1.15
C ALA A 192 23.50 2.82 -0.98
N THR A 193 23.69 2.28 0.21
CA THR A 193 23.08 1.02 0.65
C THR A 193 22.23 1.24 1.88
N VAL A 194 21.38 0.30 2.22
CA VAL A 194 20.63 0.36 3.47
C VAL A 194 21.55 0.33 4.70
N PHE A 195 22.78 -0.19 4.56
CA PHE A 195 23.78 -0.21 5.64
C PHE A 195 24.43 1.14 5.91
N ASP A 196 24.25 2.13 5.03
CA ASP A 196 24.68 3.51 5.26
C ASP A 196 23.68 4.26 6.18
N ILE A 197 22.53 3.65 6.48
CA ILE A 197 21.52 4.15 7.41
C ILE A 197 21.78 3.56 8.80
N ASP A 198 21.57 4.34 9.86
CA ASP A 198 21.63 3.80 11.23
C ASP A 198 20.43 2.90 11.52
N LEU A 199 20.51 1.66 11.00
CA LEU A 199 19.46 0.64 11.11
C LEU A 199 19.13 0.29 12.57
N LYS A 200 20.07 0.52 13.51
CA LYS A 200 19.85 0.29 14.95
C LYS A 200 18.80 1.23 15.55
N ARG A 201 18.48 2.33 14.86
CA ARG A 201 17.41 3.25 15.29
C ARG A 201 16.01 2.74 14.96
N ILE A 202 15.87 1.80 14.06
CA ILE A 202 14.58 1.19 13.70
C ILE A 202 14.13 0.32 14.87
N ARG A 203 12.99 0.66 15.49
CA ARG A 203 12.42 -0.02 16.66
C ARG A 203 11.21 -0.87 16.34
N ILE A 204 10.56 -0.60 15.22
CA ILE A 204 9.38 -1.31 14.75
C ILE A 204 9.78 -2.68 14.15
N PRO A 205 8.85 -3.66 14.10
CA PRO A 205 9.07 -4.92 13.39
C PRO A 205 9.48 -4.70 11.93
N VAL A 206 10.36 -5.55 11.42
CA VAL A 206 10.83 -5.51 10.03
C VAL A 206 10.66 -6.86 9.35
N LEU A 207 10.11 -6.86 8.16
CA LEU A 207 10.12 -7.97 7.23
C LEU A 207 11.10 -7.69 6.09
N VAL A 208 12.04 -8.59 5.89
CA VAL A 208 12.94 -8.59 4.72
C VAL A 208 12.49 -9.71 3.79
N VAL A 209 12.21 -9.38 2.53
CA VAL A 209 11.89 -10.35 1.49
C VAL A 209 12.90 -10.21 0.36
N HIS A 210 13.54 -11.31 -0.04
CA HIS A 210 14.57 -11.24 -1.07
C HIS A 210 14.59 -12.50 -1.94
N HIS A 211 14.74 -12.30 -3.24
CA HIS A 211 14.83 -13.41 -4.18
C HIS A 211 16.26 -13.95 -4.21
N GLU A 212 16.45 -15.29 -4.05
CA GLU A 212 17.79 -15.87 -4.02
C GLU A 212 18.56 -15.69 -5.33
N GLU A 213 17.81 -15.65 -6.45
CA GLU A 213 18.37 -15.44 -7.79
C GLU A 213 18.34 -13.97 -8.24
N ASP A 214 18.20 -13.00 -7.32
CA ASP A 214 18.33 -11.58 -7.66
C ASP A 214 19.78 -11.33 -8.12
N ARG A 215 19.94 -11.15 -9.43
CA ARG A 215 21.23 -10.90 -10.09
C ARG A 215 21.55 -9.42 -10.26
N CYS A 216 20.73 -8.54 -9.69
CA CYS A 216 21.04 -7.12 -9.66
C CYS A 216 22.27 -6.88 -8.78
N ILE A 217 23.30 -6.27 -9.36
CA ILE A 217 24.56 -5.99 -8.66
C ILE A 217 24.38 -5.12 -7.40
N ALA A 218 23.37 -4.25 -7.39
CA ALA A 218 23.09 -3.37 -6.26
C ALA A 218 22.33 -4.04 -5.11
N THR A 219 21.71 -5.20 -5.38
CA THR A 219 20.84 -5.89 -4.42
C THR A 219 21.19 -7.39 -4.31
N PRO A 220 22.44 -7.75 -4.06
CA PRO A 220 22.84 -9.15 -4.01
C PRO A 220 22.22 -9.86 -2.81
N PHE A 221 21.74 -11.08 -3.01
CA PHE A 221 21.10 -11.92 -1.95
C PHE A 221 21.97 -12.02 -0.69
N GLY A 222 23.30 -12.23 -0.86
CA GLY A 222 24.22 -12.31 0.26
C GLY A 222 24.26 -11.06 1.15
N ALA A 223 24.03 -9.87 0.60
CA ALA A 223 23.91 -8.66 1.42
C ALA A 223 22.56 -8.62 2.17
N ALA A 224 21.49 -9.07 1.54
CA ALA A 224 20.18 -9.09 2.18
C ALA A 224 20.15 -10.03 3.41
N THR A 225 20.87 -11.16 3.38
CA THR A 225 20.97 -12.09 4.52
C THR A 225 21.68 -11.49 5.73
N ALA A 226 22.42 -10.38 5.58
CA ALA A 226 23.05 -9.67 6.69
C ALA A 226 22.12 -8.64 7.38
N LEU A 227 20.99 -8.30 6.77
CA LEU A 227 20.06 -7.28 7.30
C LEU A 227 19.48 -7.63 8.67
N PRO A 228 19.07 -8.89 8.98
CA PRO A 228 18.57 -9.23 10.30
C PRO A 228 19.54 -8.87 11.44
N ALA A 229 20.83 -9.11 11.25
CA ALA A 229 21.84 -8.75 12.25
C ALA A 229 22.06 -7.23 12.34
N ALA A 230 22.00 -6.51 11.24
CA ALA A 230 22.13 -5.06 11.21
C ALA A 230 20.94 -4.32 11.85
N LEU A 231 19.74 -4.91 11.77
CA LEU A 231 18.49 -4.39 12.35
C LEU A 231 18.35 -4.70 13.86
N SER A 232 19.44 -4.76 14.59
CA SER A 232 19.49 -5.16 16.01
C SER A 232 18.67 -4.29 16.97
N GLY A 233 18.19 -3.12 16.52
CA GLY A 233 17.28 -2.27 17.29
C GLY A 233 15.80 -2.63 17.14
N SER A 234 15.44 -3.41 16.11
CA SER A 234 14.07 -3.79 15.83
C SER A 234 13.51 -4.76 16.87
N ALA A 235 12.21 -4.63 17.16
CA ALA A 235 11.50 -5.54 18.07
C ALA A 235 11.43 -6.98 17.51
N LYS A 236 11.40 -7.12 16.19
CA LYS A 236 11.35 -8.41 15.49
C LYS A 236 11.83 -8.25 14.07
N VAL A 237 12.64 -9.15 13.55
CA VAL A 237 13.05 -9.21 12.16
C VAL A 237 12.74 -10.59 11.59
N ASP A 238 11.89 -10.61 10.59
CA ASP A 238 11.61 -11.81 9.80
C ASP A 238 12.33 -11.69 8.45
N PHE A 239 12.91 -12.81 7.97
CA PHE A 239 13.54 -12.88 6.66
C PHE A 239 12.87 -13.99 5.85
N VAL A 240 12.44 -13.66 4.63
CA VAL A 240 11.81 -14.59 3.71
C VAL A 240 12.58 -14.62 2.41
N GLU A 241 13.08 -15.79 2.08
CA GLU A 241 13.72 -16.12 0.83
C GLU A 241 12.66 -16.45 -0.23
N VAL A 242 12.83 -15.94 -1.45
CA VAL A 242 11.94 -16.25 -2.58
C VAL A 242 12.74 -17.01 -3.64
N LYS A 243 12.15 -18.09 -4.16
CA LYS A 243 12.73 -18.95 -5.19
C LYS A 243 11.85 -19.06 -6.42
N GLY A 244 12.45 -19.51 -7.51
CA GLY A 244 11.73 -19.78 -8.76
C GLY A 244 11.11 -18.55 -9.39
N GLY A 245 10.00 -18.71 -10.08
CA GLY A 245 9.36 -17.66 -10.86
C GLY A 245 9.57 -17.82 -12.36
N ASP A 246 9.18 -16.79 -13.11
CA ASP A 246 9.29 -16.81 -14.58
C ASP A 246 10.69 -16.43 -15.04
N PRO A 247 11.11 -16.88 -16.22
CA PRO A 247 12.32 -16.40 -16.85
C PRO A 247 12.32 -14.88 -17.01
N PRO A 248 13.47 -14.19 -16.81
CA PRO A 248 13.54 -12.74 -16.87
C PRO A 248 13.19 -12.21 -18.27
N ARG A 249 12.49 -11.07 -18.30
CA ARG A 249 12.09 -10.33 -19.50
C ARG A 249 12.69 -8.94 -19.55
N SER A 250 13.58 -8.61 -18.60
CA SER A 250 14.29 -7.35 -18.51
C SER A 250 15.70 -7.58 -17.98
N GLU A 251 16.50 -6.51 -17.92
CA GLU A 251 17.82 -6.53 -17.29
C GLU A 251 17.73 -6.90 -15.79
N PRO A 252 18.82 -7.44 -15.21
CA PRO A 252 18.78 -7.97 -13.84
C PRO A 252 18.27 -7.01 -12.75
N CYS A 253 18.55 -5.71 -12.88
CA CYS A 253 18.10 -4.69 -11.92
C CYS A 253 16.72 -4.08 -12.23
N GLU A 254 16.03 -4.61 -13.22
CA GLU A 254 14.72 -4.11 -13.63
C GLU A 254 13.59 -4.98 -13.10
N ALA A 255 12.39 -4.46 -13.25
CA ALA A 255 11.20 -5.00 -12.58
C ALA A 255 10.74 -6.37 -13.12
N MET A 256 11.03 -6.71 -14.38
CA MET A 256 10.57 -7.94 -15.02
C MET A 256 11.65 -9.05 -15.00
N ALA A 257 12.29 -9.18 -13.84
CA ALA A 257 13.29 -10.19 -13.52
C ALA A 257 13.05 -10.70 -12.08
N ALA A 258 13.92 -11.59 -11.58
CA ALA A 258 13.89 -12.04 -10.18
C ALA A 258 13.97 -10.87 -9.18
N HIS A 259 14.68 -9.79 -9.53
CA HIS A 259 14.71 -8.52 -8.79
C HIS A 259 13.32 -7.94 -8.49
N GLY A 260 12.39 -8.09 -9.41
CA GLY A 260 10.99 -7.66 -9.24
C GLY A 260 10.04 -8.82 -8.95
N TYR A 261 10.52 -10.00 -8.60
CA TYR A 261 9.69 -11.17 -8.28
C TYR A 261 8.80 -11.61 -9.43
N LEU A 262 9.29 -11.57 -10.67
CA LEU A 262 8.54 -11.97 -11.85
C LEU A 262 8.04 -13.42 -11.72
N GLY A 263 6.71 -13.62 -11.85
CA GLY A 263 6.06 -14.91 -11.67
C GLY A 263 5.83 -15.32 -10.20
N ARG A 264 6.28 -14.49 -9.22
CA ARG A 264 6.09 -14.69 -7.77
C ARG A 264 5.34 -13.56 -7.09
N GLU A 265 4.78 -12.63 -7.85
CA GLU A 265 4.12 -11.44 -7.32
C GLU A 265 3.04 -11.78 -6.29
N ARG A 266 2.18 -12.76 -6.59
CA ARG A 266 1.07 -13.14 -5.71
C ARG A 266 1.55 -13.77 -4.41
N ASP A 267 2.61 -14.58 -4.47
CA ASP A 267 3.18 -15.25 -3.32
C ASP A 267 3.86 -14.23 -2.39
N VAL A 268 4.64 -13.31 -2.95
CA VAL A 268 5.30 -12.24 -2.19
C VAL A 268 4.28 -11.29 -1.57
N VAL A 269 3.23 -10.91 -2.31
CA VAL A 269 2.12 -10.11 -1.78
C VAL A 269 1.42 -10.84 -0.63
N ALA A 270 1.17 -12.15 -0.78
CA ALA A 270 0.54 -12.94 0.28
C ALA A 270 1.39 -12.97 1.55
N VAL A 271 2.70 -13.21 1.44
CA VAL A 271 3.64 -13.20 2.57
C VAL A 271 3.65 -11.85 3.28
N ILE A 272 3.76 -10.75 2.54
CA ILE A 272 3.77 -9.41 3.11
C ILE A 272 2.43 -9.11 3.81
N ALA A 273 1.32 -9.46 3.16
CA ALA A 273 -0.02 -9.26 3.73
C ALA A 273 -0.22 -10.07 5.02
N ASP A 274 0.14 -11.34 5.02
CA ASP A 274 0.01 -12.20 6.19
C ASP A 274 0.92 -11.70 7.35
N TRP A 275 2.11 -11.19 7.04
CA TRP A 275 2.97 -10.57 8.04
C TRP A 275 2.36 -9.29 8.65
N ILE A 276 1.76 -8.42 7.82
CA ILE A 276 1.06 -7.22 8.29
C ILE A 276 -0.14 -7.59 9.18
N ASP A 277 -0.85 -8.66 8.83
CA ASP A 277 -1.96 -9.21 9.61
C ASP A 277 -1.51 -9.92 10.91
N GLY A 278 -0.20 -9.96 11.20
CA GLY A 278 0.35 -10.63 12.39
C GLY A 278 0.38 -12.16 12.31
N LYS A 279 0.15 -12.74 11.13
CA LYS A 279 0.23 -14.18 10.90
C LYS A 279 1.68 -14.65 10.78
N PRO A 280 1.97 -15.93 11.06
CA PRO A 280 3.27 -16.53 10.79
C PRO A 280 3.58 -16.49 9.29
N VAL A 281 4.83 -16.15 8.94
CA VAL A 281 5.31 -16.20 7.55
C VAL A 281 6.31 -17.33 7.38
N PRO A 282 6.37 -17.98 6.21
CA PRO A 282 7.34 -19.01 5.93
C PRO A 282 8.75 -18.41 5.86
N LYS A 283 9.77 -19.22 6.09
CA LYS A 283 11.15 -18.77 5.84
C LYS A 283 11.49 -18.70 4.35
N GLN A 284 10.74 -19.43 3.55
CA GLN A 284 10.96 -19.54 2.10
C GLN A 284 9.64 -19.64 1.36
N VAL A 285 9.54 -18.93 0.24
CA VAL A 285 8.54 -19.10 -0.83
C VAL A 285 9.22 -19.94 -1.91
N PRO A 286 8.71 -21.15 -2.22
CA PRO A 286 9.34 -22.07 -3.16
C PRO A 286 9.20 -21.63 -4.62
#